data_6c2a6fe7318d3ef1cb4f544706256dda
#
_entry.id   6c2a6fe7318d3ef1cb4f544706256dda
#
_cell.length_a   1.000
_cell.length_b   1.000
_cell.length_c   1.000
_cell.angle_alpha   90.00
_cell.angle_beta   90.00
_cell.angle_gamma   90.00
#
_symmetry.space_group_name_H-M   'P 1'
#
loop_
_entity.id
_entity.type
_entity.pdbx_description
1 polymer ?
#
loop_
_entity_poly.entity_id
_entity_poly.type
_entity_poly.pdbx_seq_one_letter_code
_entity_poly.pdbx_strand_id
1 'polypeptide(L)'
;LFIYNHQFTVRTFSSILTMELISFIQQYISLSAEAEHTITSLVLDQTLQKGEVLNTAEKTCKRLYFVKKGAVRTYFYQNGKDITHWIYPANTMVTSWYSYLAQTPAKDYIETTITSNVVSLTYPEWQELYTSFPELERFGRLLVEEQMAAIDDFYKGYYFLSAKEKYELLINAIPNITQIANLGHIASMLGISQETLSRVRK
;
A
#
# COMPACT_ATOMS: atom_id res chain seq x y z
N LEU A 1 4.37 30.44 -4.70
CA LEU A 1 4.99 29.12 -4.62
C LEU A 1 5.19 28.79 -3.15
N PHE A 2 4.16 28.31 -2.49
CA PHE A 2 4.25 27.89 -1.09
C PHE A 2 4.63 26.39 -1.10
N ILE A 3 5.92 26.14 -0.92
CA ILE A 3 6.41 24.83 -0.51
C ILE A 3 6.02 24.74 0.97
N TYR A 4 4.91 24.08 1.25
CA TYR A 4 4.61 23.63 2.59
C TYR A 4 5.65 22.56 2.95
N ASN A 5 6.65 22.98 3.71
CA ASN A 5 7.58 22.11 4.40
C ASN A 5 6.84 21.41 5.55
N HIS A 6 5.84 20.61 5.23
CA HIS A 6 5.46 19.56 6.13
C HIS A 6 6.51 18.46 5.93
N GLN A 7 7.37 18.34 6.91
CA GLN A 7 8.11 17.13 7.19
C GLN A 7 7.09 15.99 7.41
N PHE A 8 6.45 15.52 6.32
CA PHE A 8 6.14 14.13 6.24
C PHE A 8 7.51 13.47 6.26
N THR A 9 7.89 13.05 7.44
CA THR A 9 9.05 12.21 7.63
C THR A 9 8.72 10.96 6.83
N VAL A 10 9.11 10.95 5.53
CA VAL A 10 9.38 9.71 4.83
C VAL A 10 10.43 9.06 5.73
N ARG A 11 9.93 8.21 6.63
CA ARG A 11 10.80 7.50 7.58
C ARG A 11 11.76 6.75 6.70
N THR A 12 12.97 7.24 6.63
CA THR A 12 14.10 6.65 5.91
C THR A 12 14.21 5.22 6.40
N PHE A 13 13.85 4.27 5.54
CA PHE A 13 13.98 2.84 5.76
C PHE A 13 15.47 2.49 5.77
N SER A 14 16.13 2.83 6.88
CA SER A 14 17.46 2.35 7.19
C SER A 14 17.32 1.27 8.25
N SER A 15 17.70 0.08 7.85
CA SER A 15 17.83 -1.18 8.56
C SER A 15 16.69 -2.20 8.41
N ILE A 16 17.08 -3.28 7.83
CA ILE A 16 16.44 -4.52 7.46
C ILE A 16 15.95 -5.27 8.72
N LEU A 17 14.82 -4.85 9.26
CA LEU A 17 13.99 -5.70 10.12
C LEU A 17 12.57 -5.60 9.59
N THR A 18 12.06 -6.75 9.10
CA THR A 18 10.67 -6.88 8.66
C THR A 18 9.78 -6.53 9.83
N MET A 19 9.13 -5.37 9.78
CA MET A 19 8.20 -4.98 10.82
C MET A 19 7.01 -5.94 10.82
N GLU A 20 6.68 -6.50 11.96
CA GLU A 20 5.45 -7.24 12.15
C GLU A 20 4.26 -6.24 12.23
N LEU A 21 3.07 -6.71 11.90
CA LEU A 21 1.85 -5.89 11.93
C LEU A 21 1.67 -5.16 13.27
N ILE A 22 1.96 -5.84 14.38
CA ILE A 22 1.87 -5.25 15.73
C ILE A 22 2.79 -4.03 15.86
N SER A 23 4.06 -4.17 15.46
CA SER A 23 5.03 -3.06 15.51
C SER A 23 4.64 -1.91 14.59
N PHE A 24 3.96 -2.20 13.47
CA PHE A 24 3.40 -1.17 12.59
C PHE A 24 2.26 -0.41 13.28
N ILE A 25 1.30 -1.12 13.89
CA ILE A 25 0.19 -0.50 14.64
C ILE A 25 0.72 0.36 15.80
N GLN A 26 1.72 -0.12 16.51
CA GLN A 26 2.34 0.58 17.64
C GLN A 26 3.05 1.89 17.27
N GLN A 27 3.28 2.18 15.99
CA GLN A 27 3.75 3.49 15.55
C GLN A 27 2.67 4.58 15.64
N TYR A 28 1.40 4.18 15.61
CA TYR A 28 0.25 5.08 15.64
C TYR A 28 -0.37 5.22 17.02
N ILE A 29 -0.37 4.11 17.78
CA ILE A 29 -1.07 4.01 19.06
C ILE A 29 -0.27 3.17 20.07
N SER A 30 -0.61 3.32 21.35
CA SER A 30 -0.28 2.29 22.35
C SER A 30 -1.28 1.16 22.23
N LEU A 31 -0.81 -0.08 22.16
CA LEU A 31 -1.63 -1.27 22.02
C LEU A 31 -1.65 -2.04 23.34
N SER A 32 -2.83 -2.45 23.80
CA SER A 32 -2.95 -3.32 24.97
C SER A 32 -2.47 -4.73 24.67
N ALA A 33 -1.97 -5.44 25.67
CA ALA A 33 -1.51 -6.83 25.50
C ALA A 33 -2.65 -7.76 25.04
N GLU A 34 -3.89 -7.49 25.46
CA GLU A 34 -5.06 -8.24 25.04
C GLU A 34 -5.38 -8.03 23.55
N ALA A 35 -5.36 -6.78 23.09
CA ALA A 35 -5.54 -6.45 21.67
C ALA A 35 -4.44 -7.08 20.79
N GLU A 36 -3.18 -7.01 21.24
CA GLU A 36 -2.04 -7.64 20.55
C GLU A 36 -2.23 -9.16 20.42
N HIS A 37 -2.60 -9.83 21.53
CA HIS A 37 -2.87 -11.27 21.53
C HIS A 37 -4.02 -11.62 20.58
N THR A 38 -5.10 -10.85 20.63
CA THR A 38 -6.28 -11.08 19.79
C THR A 38 -5.95 -10.93 18.31
N ILE A 39 -5.28 -9.83 17.91
CA ILE A 39 -4.83 -9.64 16.52
C ILE A 39 -3.96 -10.82 16.08
N THR A 40 -2.97 -11.20 16.89
CA THR A 40 -2.03 -12.28 16.55
C THR A 40 -2.75 -13.62 16.35
N SER A 41 -3.83 -13.88 17.07
CA SER A 41 -4.62 -15.10 16.93
C SER A 41 -5.51 -15.14 15.69
N LEU A 42 -5.87 -13.97 15.12
CA LEU A 42 -6.78 -13.84 13.99
C LEU A 42 -6.06 -13.71 12.64
N VAL A 43 -4.82 -13.23 12.63
CA VAL A 43 -4.11 -12.96 11.37
C VAL A 43 -3.89 -14.23 10.56
N LEU A 44 -4.19 -14.15 9.27
CA LEU A 44 -3.76 -15.13 8.27
C LEU A 44 -2.40 -14.69 7.72
N ASP A 45 -1.36 -15.50 7.95
CA ASP A 45 0.00 -15.28 7.42
C ASP A 45 0.22 -16.13 6.18
N GLN A 46 0.65 -15.53 5.06
CA GLN A 46 0.80 -16.17 3.77
C GLN A 46 2.11 -15.77 3.09
N THR A 47 2.82 -16.75 2.56
CA THR A 47 3.93 -16.51 1.63
C THR A 47 3.46 -16.80 0.22
N LEU A 48 3.55 -15.80 -0.65
CA LEU A 48 3.03 -15.81 -2.00
C LEU A 48 4.18 -15.64 -3.01
N GLN A 49 4.11 -16.38 -4.11
CA GLN A 49 5.05 -16.23 -5.21
C GLN A 49 4.72 -14.98 -6.03
N LYS A 50 5.70 -14.52 -6.83
CA LYS A 50 5.48 -13.43 -7.77
C LYS A 50 4.30 -13.72 -8.72
N GLY A 51 3.40 -12.76 -8.89
CA GLY A 51 2.23 -12.83 -9.75
C GLY A 51 1.01 -13.52 -9.13
N GLU A 52 1.10 -13.91 -7.83
CA GLU A 52 -0.09 -14.43 -7.15
C GLU A 52 -1.07 -13.31 -6.80
N VAL A 53 -2.35 -13.57 -7.06
CA VAL A 53 -3.43 -12.61 -6.93
C VAL A 53 -4.11 -12.75 -5.57
N LEU A 54 -4.11 -11.66 -4.82
CA LEU A 54 -4.76 -11.54 -3.50
C LEU A 54 -6.23 -11.12 -3.61
N ASN A 55 -6.57 -10.30 -4.60
CA ASN A 55 -7.93 -9.87 -4.90
C ASN A 55 -8.13 -9.73 -6.40
N THR A 56 -9.32 -10.09 -6.87
CA THR A 56 -9.72 -9.94 -8.28
C THR A 56 -10.84 -8.91 -8.41
N ALA A 57 -10.85 -8.19 -9.52
CA ALA A 57 -12.01 -7.36 -9.88
C ALA A 57 -13.30 -8.19 -9.91
N GLU A 58 -14.44 -7.52 -9.78
CA GLU A 58 -15.80 -8.07 -9.73
C GLU A 58 -16.13 -8.89 -8.47
N LYS A 59 -15.15 -9.15 -7.60
CA LYS A 59 -15.37 -9.71 -6.26
C LYS A 59 -15.19 -8.65 -5.19
N THR A 60 -16.01 -8.69 -4.13
CA THR A 60 -15.81 -7.81 -2.97
C THR A 60 -14.49 -8.13 -2.29
N CYS A 61 -13.64 -7.12 -2.13
CA CYS A 61 -12.40 -7.26 -1.36
C CYS A 61 -12.72 -7.36 0.12
N LYS A 62 -12.49 -8.55 0.69
CA LYS A 62 -12.89 -8.85 2.08
C LYS A 62 -11.76 -8.72 3.08
N ARG A 63 -10.53 -8.42 2.64
CA ARG A 63 -9.35 -8.41 3.50
C ARG A 63 -8.57 -7.13 3.40
N LEU A 64 -8.03 -6.70 4.53
CA LEU A 64 -6.98 -5.71 4.62
C LEU A 64 -5.67 -6.46 4.83
N TYR A 65 -4.70 -6.22 3.96
CA TYR A 65 -3.40 -6.89 3.96
C TYR A 65 -2.32 -5.96 4.50
N PHE A 66 -1.38 -6.52 5.24
CA PHE A 66 -0.12 -5.88 5.60
C PHE A 66 1.02 -6.62 4.91
N VAL A 67 1.84 -5.91 4.16
CA VAL A 67 3.00 -6.47 3.46
C VAL A 67 4.16 -6.53 4.44
N LYS A 68 4.45 -7.72 4.99
CA LYS A 68 5.59 -7.93 5.90
C LYS A 68 6.91 -7.88 5.15
N LYS A 69 6.96 -8.55 3.99
CA LYS A 69 8.15 -8.64 3.12
C LYS A 69 7.70 -8.70 1.67
N GLY A 70 8.55 -8.17 0.78
CA GLY A 70 8.25 -8.18 -0.65
C GLY A 70 7.51 -6.93 -1.09
N ALA A 71 6.64 -7.08 -2.08
CA ALA A 71 5.82 -5.99 -2.58
C ALA A 71 4.60 -6.51 -3.35
N VAL A 72 3.52 -5.74 -3.30
CA VAL A 72 2.30 -5.98 -4.07
C VAL A 72 1.95 -4.75 -4.88
N ARG A 73 1.13 -4.91 -5.91
CA ARG A 73 0.56 -3.79 -6.65
C ARG A 73 -0.96 -3.87 -6.70
N THR A 74 -1.61 -2.73 -6.83
CA THR A 74 -2.98 -2.62 -7.30
C THR A 74 -2.98 -2.22 -8.78
N TYR A 75 -3.85 -2.82 -9.57
CA TYR A 75 -3.97 -2.51 -10.99
C TYR A 75 -5.40 -2.78 -11.49
N PHE A 76 -5.72 -2.20 -12.65
CA PHE A 76 -6.98 -2.42 -13.33
C PHE A 76 -6.77 -2.49 -14.84
N TYR A 77 -7.77 -2.97 -15.57
CA TYR A 77 -7.72 -2.96 -17.01
C TYR A 77 -8.50 -1.77 -17.57
N GLN A 78 -7.85 -1.02 -18.47
CA GLN A 78 -8.48 0.04 -19.24
C GLN A 78 -8.18 -0.15 -20.72
N ASN A 79 -9.24 -0.33 -21.53
CA ASN A 79 -9.12 -0.62 -22.96
C ASN A 79 -8.18 -1.81 -23.25
N GLY A 80 -8.26 -2.87 -22.45
CA GLY A 80 -7.44 -4.07 -22.57
C GLY A 80 -5.99 -3.92 -22.09
N LYS A 81 -5.58 -2.77 -21.57
CA LYS A 81 -4.25 -2.51 -21.02
C LYS A 81 -4.25 -2.64 -19.50
N ASP A 82 -3.25 -3.32 -18.97
CA ASP A 82 -2.93 -3.37 -17.54
C ASP A 82 -2.40 -2.00 -17.10
N ILE A 83 -3.10 -1.35 -16.18
CA ILE A 83 -2.75 -0.06 -15.62
C ILE A 83 -2.45 -0.24 -14.14
N THR A 84 -1.17 -0.16 -13.77
CA THR A 84 -0.76 -0.16 -12.37
C THR A 84 -1.19 1.15 -11.71
N HIS A 85 -2.01 1.04 -10.68
CA HIS A 85 -2.46 2.18 -9.89
C HIS A 85 -1.42 2.55 -8.84
N TRP A 86 -0.96 1.57 -8.03
CA TRP A 86 0.07 1.78 -7.01
C TRP A 86 0.88 0.52 -6.73
N ILE A 87 2.12 0.69 -6.22
CA ILE A 87 3.01 -0.38 -5.77
C ILE A 87 3.27 -0.17 -4.28
N TYR A 88 2.96 -1.19 -3.49
CA TYR A 88 3.05 -1.20 -2.04
C TYR A 88 4.27 -2.03 -1.61
N PRO A 89 5.33 -1.41 -1.09
CA PRO A 89 6.49 -2.12 -0.55
C PRO A 89 6.18 -2.77 0.82
N ALA A 90 7.17 -3.44 1.39
CA ALA A 90 7.08 -3.92 2.76
C ALA A 90 6.75 -2.79 3.76
N ASN A 91 6.10 -3.14 4.86
CA ASN A 91 5.62 -2.26 5.93
C ASN A 91 4.51 -1.30 5.47
N THR A 92 3.66 -1.74 4.55
CA THR A 92 2.49 -0.97 4.11
C THR A 92 1.21 -1.80 4.22
N MET A 93 0.09 -1.09 4.45
CA MET A 93 -1.24 -1.68 4.39
C MET A 93 -1.81 -1.52 2.97
N VAL A 94 -2.47 -2.57 2.47
CA VAL A 94 -3.07 -2.58 1.13
C VAL A 94 -4.40 -3.31 1.11
N THR A 95 -5.33 -2.75 0.38
CA THR A 95 -6.62 -3.36 0.04
C THR A 95 -7.16 -2.67 -1.22
N SER A 96 -8.20 -3.21 -1.82
CA SER A 96 -9.05 -2.44 -2.75
C SER A 96 -9.92 -1.50 -1.94
N TRP A 97 -9.40 -0.30 -1.62
CA TRP A 97 -9.97 0.61 -0.61
C TRP A 97 -11.46 0.87 -0.79
N TYR A 98 -11.90 1.21 -2.00
CA TYR A 98 -13.32 1.45 -2.25
C TYR A 98 -14.16 0.19 -2.01
N SER A 99 -13.72 -0.95 -2.55
CA SER A 99 -14.43 -2.22 -2.39
C SER A 99 -14.48 -2.66 -0.93
N TYR A 100 -13.36 -2.56 -0.23
CA TYR A 100 -13.24 -2.96 1.17
C TYR A 100 -14.11 -2.10 2.09
N LEU A 101 -14.08 -0.78 1.93
CA LEU A 101 -14.85 0.12 2.79
C LEU A 101 -16.35 0.11 2.47
N ALA A 102 -16.71 0.09 1.17
CA ALA A 102 -18.10 0.08 0.73
C ALA A 102 -18.73 -1.32 0.70
N GLN A 103 -17.93 -2.39 0.89
CA GLN A 103 -18.36 -3.80 0.78
C GLN A 103 -19.08 -4.10 -0.55
N THR A 104 -18.56 -3.55 -1.65
CA THR A 104 -19.06 -3.71 -3.02
C THR A 104 -17.98 -4.36 -3.91
N PRO A 105 -18.33 -4.91 -5.09
CA PRO A 105 -17.36 -5.51 -6.00
C PRO A 105 -16.21 -4.55 -6.35
N ALA A 106 -14.97 -5.06 -6.32
CA ALA A 106 -13.77 -4.31 -6.67
C ALA A 106 -13.72 -4.03 -8.19
N LYS A 107 -13.05 -2.93 -8.55
CA LYS A 107 -12.73 -2.59 -9.94
C LYS A 107 -11.26 -2.85 -10.28
N ASP A 108 -10.49 -3.26 -9.29
CA ASP A 108 -9.05 -3.47 -9.35
C ASP A 108 -8.66 -4.85 -8.84
N TYR A 109 -7.44 -5.20 -9.16
CA TYR A 109 -6.76 -6.42 -8.74
C TYR A 109 -5.67 -6.06 -7.75
N ILE A 110 -5.32 -7.01 -6.88
CA ILE A 110 -4.14 -6.93 -6.00
C ILE A 110 -3.29 -8.16 -6.29
N GLU A 111 -2.03 -7.96 -6.69
CA GLU A 111 -1.10 -9.07 -6.94
C GLU A 111 0.30 -8.78 -6.42
N THR A 112 1.08 -9.83 -6.16
CA THR A 112 2.48 -9.73 -5.75
C THR A 112 3.38 -9.40 -6.95
N THR A 113 4.28 -8.43 -6.79
CA THR A 113 5.27 -8.07 -7.83
C THR A 113 6.56 -8.87 -7.74
N ILE A 114 6.85 -9.37 -6.55
CA ILE A 114 7.94 -10.30 -6.20
C ILE A 114 7.42 -11.30 -5.18
N THR A 115 8.19 -12.35 -4.83
CA THR A 115 7.85 -13.23 -3.69
C THR A 115 7.65 -12.40 -2.44
N SER A 116 6.49 -12.53 -1.81
CA SER A 116 6.05 -11.66 -0.71
C SER A 116 5.48 -12.47 0.44
N ASN A 117 5.67 -11.95 1.66
CA ASN A 117 4.97 -12.43 2.84
C ASN A 117 3.98 -11.35 3.28
N VAL A 118 2.73 -11.73 3.41
CA VAL A 118 1.64 -10.84 3.80
C VAL A 118 0.85 -11.44 4.94
N VAL A 119 0.39 -10.59 5.85
CA VAL A 119 -0.63 -10.97 6.84
C VAL A 119 -1.91 -10.23 6.55
N SER A 120 -3.04 -10.81 6.90
CA SER A 120 -4.33 -10.17 6.65
C SER A 120 -5.37 -10.55 7.67
N LEU A 121 -6.30 -9.63 7.90
CA LEU A 121 -7.56 -9.87 8.58
C LEU A 121 -8.73 -9.53 7.64
N THR A 122 -9.84 -10.20 7.87
CA THR A 122 -11.08 -9.92 7.14
C THR A 122 -11.74 -8.64 7.62
N TYR A 123 -12.65 -8.07 6.82
CA TYR A 123 -13.46 -6.93 7.21
C TYR A 123 -14.25 -7.18 8.52
N PRO A 124 -14.97 -8.30 8.71
CA PRO A 124 -15.67 -8.58 9.97
C PRO A 124 -14.71 -8.66 11.18
N GLU A 125 -13.55 -9.29 11.04
CA GLU A 125 -12.56 -9.37 12.12
C GLU A 125 -12.08 -7.98 12.55
N TRP A 126 -11.80 -7.07 11.59
CA TRP A 126 -11.44 -5.69 11.90
C TRP A 126 -12.59 -4.93 12.59
N GLN A 127 -13.84 -5.12 12.16
CA GLN A 127 -15.00 -4.47 12.81
C GLN A 127 -15.19 -4.95 14.25
N GLU A 128 -14.99 -6.24 14.51
CA GLU A 128 -15.03 -6.80 15.87
C GLU A 128 -13.90 -6.24 16.74
N LEU A 129 -12.67 -6.17 16.20
CA LEU A 129 -11.52 -5.58 16.87
C LEU A 129 -11.77 -4.10 17.22
N TYR A 130 -12.35 -3.32 16.31
CA TYR A 130 -12.69 -1.91 16.57
C TYR A 130 -13.72 -1.75 17.67
N THR A 131 -14.71 -2.66 17.73
CA THR A 131 -15.73 -2.64 18.77
C THR A 131 -15.17 -3.02 20.14
N SER A 132 -14.25 -4.01 20.17
CA SER A 132 -13.69 -4.56 21.41
C SER A 132 -12.54 -3.72 21.97
N PHE A 133 -11.78 -3.05 21.11
CA PHE A 133 -10.57 -2.31 21.46
C PHE A 133 -10.60 -0.90 20.85
N PRO A 134 -11.06 0.12 21.60
CA PRO A 134 -11.19 1.50 21.11
C PRO A 134 -9.88 2.11 20.56
N GLU A 135 -8.72 1.66 21.06
CA GLU A 135 -7.43 2.05 20.54
C GLU A 135 -7.23 1.61 19.07
N LEU A 136 -7.80 0.46 18.66
CA LEU A 136 -7.74 -0.02 17.28
C LEU A 136 -8.64 0.78 16.34
N GLU A 137 -9.80 1.27 16.80
CA GLU A 137 -10.60 2.22 16.03
C GLU A 137 -9.80 3.50 15.76
N ARG A 138 -9.09 4.01 16.79
CA ARG A 138 -8.17 5.14 16.61
C ARG A 138 -7.08 4.85 15.58
N PHE A 139 -6.48 3.66 15.62
CA PHE A 139 -5.49 3.24 14.60
C PHE A 139 -6.10 3.29 13.20
N GLY A 140 -7.27 2.66 12.99
CA GLY A 140 -7.95 2.63 11.68
C GLY A 140 -8.23 4.04 11.15
N ARG A 141 -8.72 4.94 12.01
CA ARG A 141 -8.96 6.34 11.65
C ARG A 141 -7.67 7.06 11.27
N LEU A 142 -6.61 6.96 12.08
CA LEU A 142 -5.32 7.61 11.80
C LEU A 142 -4.70 7.10 10.49
N LEU A 143 -4.81 5.79 10.23
CA LEU A 143 -4.34 5.19 8.97
C LEU A 143 -5.07 5.79 7.76
N VAL A 144 -6.41 5.89 7.82
CA VAL A 144 -7.21 6.45 6.73
C VAL A 144 -6.96 7.95 6.56
N GLU A 145 -6.83 8.71 7.64
CA GLU A 145 -6.49 10.14 7.62
C GLU A 145 -5.13 10.38 6.94
N GLU A 146 -4.11 9.56 7.27
CA GLU A 146 -2.80 9.65 6.63
C GLU A 146 -2.87 9.32 5.14
N GLN A 147 -3.59 8.26 4.74
CA GLN A 147 -3.79 7.91 3.34
C GLN A 147 -4.51 9.02 2.58
N MET A 148 -5.55 9.62 3.16
CA MET A 148 -6.30 10.72 2.55
C MET A 148 -5.41 11.95 2.35
N ALA A 149 -4.62 12.32 3.37
CA ALA A 149 -3.68 13.44 3.28
C ALA A 149 -2.63 13.20 2.18
N ALA A 150 -2.07 11.98 2.11
CA ALA A 150 -1.09 11.62 1.08
C ALA A 150 -1.69 11.66 -0.33
N ILE A 151 -2.94 11.20 -0.50
CA ILE A 151 -3.65 11.26 -1.78
C ILE A 151 -3.91 12.72 -2.18
N ASP A 152 -4.37 13.57 -1.26
CA ASP A 152 -4.66 14.99 -1.54
C ASP A 152 -3.39 15.75 -1.95
N ASP A 153 -2.29 15.54 -1.25
CA ASP A 153 -1.00 16.15 -1.58
C ASP A 153 -0.46 15.66 -2.94
N PHE A 154 -0.54 14.35 -3.19
CA PHE A 154 -0.16 13.75 -4.46
C PHE A 154 -0.93 14.36 -5.63
N TYR A 155 -2.27 14.48 -5.53
CA TYR A 155 -3.08 15.02 -6.62
C TYR A 155 -2.82 16.49 -6.91
N LYS A 156 -2.49 17.31 -5.91
CA LYS A 156 -2.26 18.76 -6.09
C LYS A 156 -1.04 19.09 -6.96
N GLY A 157 -0.02 18.29 -6.90
CA GLY A 157 1.26 18.54 -7.59
C GLY A 157 1.54 17.65 -8.79
N TYR A 158 1.17 16.38 -8.70
CA TYR A 158 1.60 15.31 -9.59
C TYR A 158 1.28 15.54 -11.08
N TYR A 159 0.13 16.11 -11.39
CA TYR A 159 -0.29 16.35 -12.78
C TYR A 159 0.62 17.30 -13.55
N PHE A 160 1.26 18.22 -12.85
CA PHE A 160 2.12 19.25 -13.45
C PHE A 160 3.60 18.82 -13.53
N LEU A 161 3.96 17.70 -12.93
CA LEU A 161 5.34 17.21 -12.92
C LEU A 161 5.73 16.63 -14.28
N SER A 162 6.97 16.93 -14.70
CA SER A 162 7.63 16.25 -15.80
C SER A 162 7.87 14.77 -15.47
N ALA A 163 8.14 13.95 -16.49
CA ALA A 163 8.45 12.53 -16.29
C ALA A 163 9.65 12.30 -15.35
N LYS A 164 10.63 13.20 -15.38
CA LYS A 164 11.81 13.14 -14.51
C LYS A 164 11.43 13.42 -13.06
N GLU A 165 10.70 14.50 -12.81
CA GLU A 165 10.24 14.86 -11.46
C GLU A 165 9.35 13.79 -10.86
N LYS A 166 8.44 13.19 -11.65
CA LYS A 166 7.61 12.04 -11.22
C LYS A 166 8.46 10.86 -10.78
N TYR A 167 9.49 10.54 -11.54
CA TYR A 167 10.41 9.44 -11.22
C TYR A 167 11.25 9.76 -9.98
N GLU A 168 11.77 10.96 -9.83
CA GLU A 168 12.52 11.42 -8.65
C GLU A 168 11.65 11.36 -7.39
N LEU A 169 10.39 11.79 -7.48
CA LEU A 169 9.44 11.69 -6.38
C LEU A 169 9.19 10.23 -5.98
N LEU A 170 9.04 9.34 -6.96
CA LEU A 170 8.85 7.92 -6.70
C LEU A 170 10.06 7.27 -6.02
N ILE A 171 11.29 7.51 -6.49
CA ILE A 171 12.50 6.91 -5.88
C ILE A 171 12.80 7.50 -4.49
N ASN A 172 12.38 8.73 -4.22
CA ASN A 172 12.45 9.30 -2.87
C ASN A 172 11.46 8.61 -1.92
N ALA A 173 10.25 8.28 -2.40
CA ALA A 173 9.24 7.58 -1.60
C ALA A 173 9.55 6.08 -1.47
N ILE A 174 10.03 5.43 -2.53
CA ILE A 174 10.32 3.99 -2.59
C ILE A 174 11.70 3.79 -3.23
N PRO A 175 12.79 3.92 -2.47
CA PRO A 175 14.16 3.87 -3.02
C PRO A 175 14.53 2.58 -3.77
N ASN A 176 13.93 1.46 -3.38
CA ASN A 176 14.15 0.15 -3.99
C ASN A 176 13.11 -0.25 -5.05
N ILE A 177 12.33 0.71 -5.58
CA ILE A 177 11.20 0.44 -6.49
C ILE A 177 11.58 -0.45 -7.68
N THR A 178 12.77 -0.27 -8.25
CA THR A 178 13.25 -1.06 -9.39
C THR A 178 13.67 -2.48 -9.04
N GLN A 179 13.80 -2.80 -7.75
CA GLN A 179 14.08 -4.15 -7.25
C GLN A 179 12.78 -4.91 -6.96
N ILE A 180 11.71 -4.19 -6.63
CA ILE A 180 10.43 -4.75 -6.20
C ILE A 180 9.34 -4.73 -7.27
N ALA A 181 9.56 -4.04 -8.40
CA ALA A 181 8.63 -4.00 -9.52
C ALA A 181 9.36 -3.94 -10.86
N ASN A 182 8.72 -4.46 -11.92
CA ASN A 182 9.26 -4.34 -13.27
C ASN A 182 9.05 -2.92 -13.83
N LEU A 183 9.87 -2.56 -14.84
CA LEU A 183 9.83 -1.22 -15.44
C LEU A 183 8.48 -0.89 -16.10
N GLY A 184 7.75 -1.91 -16.60
CA GLY A 184 6.43 -1.73 -17.17
C GLY A 184 5.42 -1.26 -16.12
N HIS A 185 5.41 -1.89 -14.94
CA HIS A 185 4.54 -1.49 -13.84
C HIS A 185 4.88 -0.07 -13.34
N ILE A 186 6.18 0.25 -13.22
CA ILE A 186 6.63 1.58 -12.80
C ILE A 186 6.21 2.64 -13.83
N ALA A 187 6.46 2.41 -15.11
CA ALA A 187 6.09 3.35 -16.18
C ALA A 187 4.57 3.55 -16.24
N SER A 188 3.80 2.45 -16.12
CA SER A 188 2.34 2.48 -16.06
C SER A 188 1.83 3.32 -14.88
N MET A 189 2.38 3.11 -13.69
CA MET A 189 2.02 3.88 -12.48
C MET A 189 2.33 5.37 -12.62
N LEU A 190 3.46 5.71 -13.29
CA LEU A 190 3.86 7.10 -13.54
C LEU A 190 3.08 7.74 -14.70
N GLY A 191 2.28 6.97 -15.45
CA GLY A 191 1.56 7.46 -16.64
C GLY A 191 2.49 7.85 -17.79
N ILE A 192 3.64 7.16 -17.94
CA ILE A 192 4.63 7.40 -18.99
C ILE A 192 4.97 6.12 -19.75
N SER A 193 5.64 6.24 -20.92
CA SER A 193 6.11 5.05 -21.64
C SER A 193 7.37 4.45 -20.99
N GLN A 194 7.65 3.17 -21.23
CA GLN A 194 8.87 2.53 -20.75
C GLN A 194 10.14 3.17 -21.35
N GLU A 195 10.08 3.65 -22.58
CA GLU A 195 11.18 4.37 -23.23
C GLU A 195 11.47 5.69 -22.52
N THR A 196 10.40 6.41 -22.15
CA THR A 196 10.53 7.65 -21.37
C THR A 196 11.13 7.36 -20.00
N LEU A 197 10.64 6.31 -19.30
CA LEU A 197 11.20 5.89 -18.00
C LEU A 197 12.69 5.54 -18.14
N SER A 198 13.06 4.78 -19.19
CA SER A 198 14.47 4.41 -19.44
C SER A 198 15.38 5.63 -19.66
N ARG A 199 14.86 6.71 -20.26
CA ARG A 199 15.62 7.96 -20.47
C ARG A 199 15.79 8.76 -19.18
N VAL A 200 14.76 8.89 -18.37
CA VAL A 200 14.81 9.72 -17.14
C VAL A 200 15.59 9.06 -15.99
N ARG A 201 15.84 7.75 -16.09
CA ARG A 201 16.65 6.98 -15.12
C ARG A 201 18.16 7.13 -15.31
N LYS A 202 18.59 7.62 -16.45
CA LYS A 202 20.00 7.83 -16.76
C LYS A 202 20.50 9.15 -16.18
#